data_38f5547143f1bd87f0ea14160604c65e
#
_entry.id   38f5547143f1bd87f0ea14160604c65e
#
_cell.length_a   1.000
_cell.length_b   1.000
_cell.length_c   1.000
_cell.angle_alpha   90.00
_cell.angle_beta   90.00
_cell.angle_gamma   90.00
#
_symmetry.space_group_name_H-M   'P 1'
#
loop_
_entity.id
_entity.type
_entity.pdbx_description
1 polymer ?
#
loop_
_entity_poly.entity_id
_entity_poly.type
_entity_poly.pdbx_seq_one_letter_code
_entity_poly.pdbx_strand_id
1 'polypeptide(L)'
;MGALSPSFHHWQPEQGIRFGNEVALVLGCLNIDIHKELECLKTKSPLALLEMELADGIISQPVIDSDFSANPFFPKDPLEILENGEFTTDVEILMGSNKNEGILLTEFITGFDHLLFNTITNNWDIWGPLLLFHKHYLEISEDDVQKAYYVLEHYCGTVDVTTDHIVNMTEMFTDSYFLYGITKYIDDYHLKYSSKPLYQYINSYHNEEYQVSHSDTDIESRHCLVLAELLHLSPHVSQTPRCESWG
;
A
#
# COMPACT_ATOMS: atom_id res chain seq x y z
N MET A 1 -5.25 6.20 2.33
CA MET A 1 -4.94 4.77 2.16
C MET A 1 -5.96 3.98 2.93
N GLY A 2 -6.59 3.00 2.31
CA GLY A 2 -7.64 2.23 2.98
C GLY A 2 -7.05 1.31 4.05
N ALA A 3 -7.54 1.42 5.28
CA ALA A 3 -7.11 0.58 6.42
C ALA A 3 -7.31 -0.94 6.19
N LEU A 4 -8.04 -1.30 5.15
CA LEU A 4 -8.32 -2.68 4.76
C LEU A 4 -7.61 -3.11 3.47
N SER A 5 -6.77 -2.23 2.90
CA SER A 5 -5.93 -2.65 1.79
C SER A 5 -4.92 -3.68 2.31
N PRO A 6 -4.82 -4.84 1.68
CA PRO A 6 -3.87 -5.86 2.08
C PRO A 6 -2.41 -5.38 2.08
N SER A 7 -2.08 -4.39 1.25
CA SER A 7 -0.73 -3.83 1.14
C SER A 7 -0.30 -2.91 2.28
N PHE A 8 -1.26 -2.39 3.02
CA PHE A 8 -1.00 -1.44 4.11
C PHE A 8 -1.44 -2.06 5.44
N HIS A 9 -1.09 -3.32 5.60
CA HIS A 9 -1.31 -4.05 6.84
C HIS A 9 -0.49 -3.46 7.98
N HIS A 10 -0.96 -3.72 9.16
CA HIS A 10 -0.15 -3.71 10.36
C HIS A 10 0.65 -5.01 10.44
N TRP A 11 1.78 -4.96 11.08
CA TRP A 11 2.56 -6.14 11.41
C TRP A 11 2.07 -6.81 12.69
N GLN A 12 2.11 -8.11 12.70
CA GLN A 12 2.06 -8.86 13.96
C GLN A 12 3.33 -8.57 14.77
N PRO A 13 3.27 -8.67 16.11
CA PRO A 13 4.41 -8.36 16.99
C PRO A 13 5.71 -9.04 16.57
N GLU A 14 5.65 -10.31 16.16
CA GLU A 14 6.81 -11.10 15.76
C GLU A 14 7.48 -10.54 14.49
N GLN A 15 6.70 -9.99 13.57
CA GLN A 15 7.23 -9.36 12.35
C GLN A 15 7.98 -8.08 12.69
N GLY A 16 7.41 -7.25 13.60
CA GLY A 16 8.07 -6.05 14.09
C GLY A 16 9.37 -6.34 14.83
N ILE A 17 9.39 -7.36 15.70
CA ILE A 17 10.60 -7.80 16.40
C ILE A 17 11.67 -8.28 15.42
N ARG A 18 11.29 -9.09 14.44
CA ARG A 18 12.22 -9.59 13.41
C ARG A 18 12.86 -8.43 12.64
N PHE A 19 12.05 -7.51 12.17
CA PHE A 19 12.52 -6.32 11.44
C PHE A 19 13.46 -5.47 12.31
N GLY A 20 13.10 -5.21 13.58
CA GLY A 20 13.94 -4.48 14.52
C GLY A 20 15.32 -5.13 14.69
N ASN A 21 15.37 -6.46 14.84
CA ASN A 21 16.62 -7.21 14.96
C ASN A 21 17.46 -7.14 13.67
N GLU A 22 16.84 -7.19 12.49
CA GLU A 22 17.54 -7.05 11.19
C GLU A 22 18.16 -5.66 11.06
N VAL A 23 17.42 -4.61 11.38
CA VAL A 23 17.95 -3.24 11.42
C VAL A 23 19.09 -3.10 12.41
N ALA A 24 18.92 -3.65 13.62
CA ALA A 24 19.96 -3.62 14.65
C ALA A 24 21.23 -4.37 14.21
N LEU A 25 21.07 -5.52 13.55
CA LEU A 25 22.19 -6.30 13.03
C LEU A 25 22.99 -5.52 12.00
N VAL A 26 22.32 -4.95 10.98
CA VAL A 26 23.00 -4.23 9.89
C VAL A 26 23.66 -2.95 10.39
N LEU A 27 23.03 -2.24 11.33
CA LEU A 27 23.58 -1.03 11.92
C LEU A 27 24.60 -1.29 13.05
N GLY A 28 24.94 -2.55 13.31
CA GLY A 28 25.91 -2.94 14.34
C GLY A 28 25.43 -2.65 15.76
N CYS A 29 24.13 -2.70 16.00
CA CYS A 29 23.51 -2.46 17.30
C CYS A 29 22.96 -3.72 17.96
N LEU A 30 22.85 -4.84 17.23
CA LEU A 30 22.25 -6.08 17.75
C LEU A 30 22.86 -6.47 19.11
N ASN A 31 22.02 -6.65 20.10
CA ASN A 31 22.42 -6.98 21.47
C ASN A 31 21.39 -7.91 22.14
N ILE A 32 21.85 -8.80 23.00
CA ILE A 32 20.99 -9.67 23.82
C ILE A 32 20.11 -8.81 24.78
N ASP A 33 20.67 -7.70 25.26
CA ASP A 33 19.97 -6.73 26.08
C ASP A 33 19.30 -5.71 25.17
N ILE A 34 17.98 -5.81 25.04
CA ILE A 34 17.16 -4.94 24.18
C ILE A 34 17.30 -3.45 24.54
N HIS A 35 17.56 -3.11 25.80
CA HIS A 35 17.76 -1.71 26.19
C HIS A 35 19.05 -1.15 25.61
N LYS A 36 20.12 -1.94 25.59
CA LYS A 36 21.40 -1.53 24.98
C LYS A 36 21.29 -1.45 23.46
N GLU A 37 20.54 -2.36 22.86
CA GLU A 37 20.23 -2.33 21.43
C GLU A 37 19.50 -1.05 21.07
N LEU A 38 18.42 -0.71 21.77
CA LEU A 38 17.64 0.50 21.55
C LEU A 38 18.47 1.77 21.77
N GLU A 39 19.28 1.83 22.83
CA GLU A 39 20.17 2.96 23.07
C GLU A 39 21.20 3.13 21.93
N CYS A 40 21.73 2.02 21.41
CA CYS A 40 22.59 2.06 20.22
C CYS A 40 21.84 2.58 18.98
N LEU A 41 20.65 2.07 18.69
CA LEU A 41 19.85 2.52 17.55
C LEU A 41 19.52 4.01 17.64
N LYS A 42 19.21 4.54 18.83
CA LYS A 42 18.98 5.97 19.06
C LYS A 42 20.19 6.86 18.72
N THR A 43 21.39 6.31 18.68
CA THR A 43 22.59 7.06 18.27
C THR A 43 22.77 7.15 16.77
N LYS A 44 22.04 6.35 15.99
CA LYS A 44 22.15 6.34 14.52
C LYS A 44 21.45 7.54 13.90
N SER A 45 21.95 7.98 12.75
CA SER A 45 21.29 9.07 12.04
C SER A 45 19.93 8.61 11.47
N PRO A 46 18.94 9.49 11.38
CA PRO A 46 17.67 9.16 10.72
C PRO A 46 17.88 8.66 9.28
N LEU A 47 18.86 9.19 8.58
CA LEU A 47 19.19 8.77 7.21
C LEU A 47 19.66 7.31 7.17
N ALA A 48 20.53 6.89 8.10
CA ALA A 48 21.00 5.51 8.17
C ALA A 48 19.85 4.51 8.43
N LEU A 49 18.85 4.90 9.22
CA LEU A 49 17.64 4.11 9.44
C LEU A 49 16.77 4.03 8.18
N LEU A 50 16.61 5.14 7.46
CA LEU A 50 15.84 5.20 6.22
C LEU A 50 16.51 4.43 5.08
N GLU A 51 17.84 4.49 4.97
CA GLU A 51 18.60 3.74 3.96
C GLU A 51 18.41 2.23 4.10
N MET A 52 18.21 1.73 5.31
CA MET A 52 17.89 0.32 5.56
C MET A 52 16.55 -0.09 4.94
N GLU A 53 15.53 0.74 5.14
CA GLU A 53 14.20 0.52 4.58
C GLU A 53 14.23 0.51 3.05
N LEU A 54 15.00 1.41 2.44
CA LEU A 54 15.15 1.51 0.99
C LEU A 54 15.97 0.38 0.38
N ALA A 55 17.02 -0.10 1.09
CA ALA A 55 17.92 -1.13 0.57
C ALA A 55 17.26 -2.51 0.48
N ASP A 56 16.41 -2.84 1.44
CA ASP A 56 15.77 -4.16 1.53
C ASP A 56 14.36 -4.18 0.91
N GLY A 57 13.86 -3.03 0.43
CA GLY A 57 12.50 -2.90 -0.11
C GLY A 57 11.40 -3.18 0.94
N ILE A 58 11.78 -3.20 2.21
CA ILE A 58 10.87 -3.42 3.33
C ILE A 58 10.36 -2.07 3.80
N ILE A 59 9.07 -1.86 3.68
CA ILE A 59 8.41 -0.65 4.21
C ILE A 59 7.98 -0.94 5.63
N SER A 60 8.47 -0.15 6.59
CA SER A 60 8.06 -0.25 7.99
C SER A 60 6.55 0.00 8.13
N GLN A 61 5.89 -0.81 8.92
CA GLN A 61 4.43 -0.77 9.11
C GLN A 61 4.09 -0.64 10.58
N PRO A 62 2.89 -0.11 10.91
CA PRO A 62 2.40 -0.14 12.28
C PRO A 62 2.34 -1.57 12.82
N VAL A 63 2.63 -1.74 14.09
CA VAL A 63 2.61 -3.03 14.79
C VAL A 63 1.49 -3.03 15.83
N ILE A 64 0.85 -4.18 16.06
CA ILE A 64 -0.01 -4.36 17.22
C ILE A 64 0.90 -4.24 18.45
N ASP A 65 0.67 -3.24 19.28
CA ASP A 65 1.58 -2.82 20.35
C ASP A 65 1.00 -3.00 21.76
N SER A 66 -0.08 -3.77 21.90
CA SER A 66 -0.72 -4.05 23.19
C SER A 66 0.23 -4.64 24.24
N ASP A 67 1.17 -5.48 23.83
CA ASP A 67 2.13 -6.13 24.73
C ASP A 67 3.33 -5.25 25.07
N PHE A 68 3.52 -4.16 24.36
CA PHE A 68 4.69 -3.29 24.46
C PHE A 68 4.40 -1.91 25.03
N SER A 69 3.14 -1.51 25.10
CA SER A 69 2.72 -0.16 25.51
C SER A 69 1.61 -0.20 26.55
N ALA A 70 1.75 0.65 27.58
CA ALA A 70 0.67 0.87 28.55
C ALA A 70 -0.50 1.63 27.93
N ASN A 71 -0.28 2.34 26.82
CA ASN A 71 -1.30 3.03 26.03
C ASN A 71 -1.09 2.66 24.55
N PRO A 72 -1.51 1.47 24.14
CA PRO A 72 -1.27 0.99 22.78
C PRO A 72 -2.03 1.83 21.76
N PHE A 73 -1.38 2.05 20.60
CA PHE A 73 -2.04 2.66 19.44
C PHE A 73 -2.91 1.62 18.71
N PHE A 74 -2.39 0.40 18.54
CA PHE A 74 -3.12 -0.76 18.05
C PHE A 74 -3.26 -1.80 19.17
N PRO A 75 -4.32 -1.71 19.98
CA PRO A 75 -4.55 -2.66 21.08
C PRO A 75 -4.92 -4.07 20.62
N LYS A 76 -5.39 -4.20 19.37
CA LYS A 76 -5.80 -5.45 18.73
C LYS A 76 -5.57 -5.34 17.22
N ASP A 77 -5.78 -6.45 16.53
CA ASP A 77 -5.87 -6.45 15.07
C ASP A 77 -6.93 -5.44 14.60
N PRO A 78 -6.58 -4.49 13.71
CA PRO A 78 -7.53 -3.53 13.17
C PRO A 78 -8.75 -4.17 12.50
N LEU A 79 -8.63 -5.34 11.88
CA LEU A 79 -9.76 -6.05 11.33
C LEU A 79 -10.70 -6.55 12.43
N GLU A 80 -10.15 -7.09 13.51
CA GLU A 80 -10.95 -7.51 14.68
C GLU A 80 -11.71 -6.32 15.28
N ILE A 81 -11.06 -5.15 15.40
CA ILE A 81 -11.69 -3.91 15.87
C ILE A 81 -12.87 -3.54 14.97
N LEU A 82 -12.70 -3.63 13.65
CA LEU A 82 -13.75 -3.31 12.70
C LEU A 82 -14.90 -4.34 12.73
N GLU A 83 -14.58 -5.63 12.75
CA GLU A 83 -15.58 -6.71 12.81
C GLU A 83 -16.45 -6.66 14.06
N ASN A 84 -15.89 -6.23 15.18
CA ASN A 84 -16.59 -6.07 16.44
C ASN A 84 -17.29 -4.71 16.59
N GLY A 85 -17.09 -3.76 15.66
CA GLY A 85 -17.62 -2.40 15.76
C GLY A 85 -16.96 -1.56 16.85
N GLU A 86 -15.75 -1.90 17.28
CA GLU A 86 -14.99 -1.23 18.34
C GLU A 86 -14.23 0.01 17.84
N PHE A 87 -14.78 0.72 16.88
CA PHE A 87 -14.20 1.94 16.31
C PHE A 87 -15.15 3.13 16.46
N THR A 88 -14.65 4.33 16.17
CA THR A 88 -15.47 5.54 16.25
C THR A 88 -16.56 5.54 15.18
N THR A 89 -17.82 5.43 15.59
CA THR A 89 -18.98 5.35 14.69
C THR A 89 -19.80 6.63 14.63
N ASP A 90 -19.51 7.62 15.50
CA ASP A 90 -20.26 8.87 15.64
C ASP A 90 -19.57 10.06 14.95
N VAL A 91 -18.97 9.82 13.79
CA VAL A 91 -18.31 10.84 12.97
C VAL A 91 -18.72 10.70 11.52
N GLU A 92 -18.82 11.84 10.83
CA GLU A 92 -18.94 11.86 9.37
C GLU A 92 -17.59 11.55 8.74
N ILE A 93 -17.59 10.78 7.66
CA ILE A 93 -16.39 10.35 6.99
C ILE A 93 -16.38 10.87 5.56
N LEU A 94 -15.26 11.45 5.14
CA LEU A 94 -14.94 11.72 3.74
C LEU A 94 -13.73 10.87 3.37
N MET A 95 -13.88 9.96 2.41
CA MET A 95 -12.82 9.11 1.93
C MET A 95 -12.82 9.02 0.41
N GLY A 96 -11.69 8.63 -0.15
CA GLY A 96 -11.60 8.47 -1.58
C GLY A 96 -10.27 7.92 -2.04
N SER A 97 -10.16 7.78 -3.37
CA SER A 97 -8.98 7.29 -4.07
C SER A 97 -8.73 8.13 -5.32
N ASN A 98 -7.53 7.99 -5.87
CA ASN A 98 -7.27 8.41 -7.23
C ASN A 98 -7.78 7.34 -8.22
N LYS A 99 -8.03 7.75 -9.46
CA LYS A 99 -8.55 6.84 -10.50
C LYS A 99 -7.60 5.67 -10.80
N ASN A 100 -6.29 5.92 -10.78
CA ASN A 100 -5.26 4.95 -11.18
C ASN A 100 -4.21 4.77 -10.07
N GLU A 101 -4.63 4.39 -8.87
CA GLU A 101 -3.74 4.19 -7.72
C GLU A 101 -2.67 3.12 -7.97
N GLY A 102 -3.02 2.06 -8.73
CA GLY A 102 -2.13 0.95 -9.05
C GLY A 102 -0.91 1.32 -9.88
N ILE A 103 -0.85 2.55 -10.40
CA ILE A 103 0.32 3.07 -11.11
C ILE A 103 1.57 3.05 -10.22
N LEU A 104 1.42 3.21 -8.91
CA LEU A 104 2.51 3.11 -7.95
C LEU A 104 3.26 1.77 -8.09
N LEU A 105 2.51 0.66 -8.27
CA LEU A 105 3.10 -0.66 -8.43
C LEU A 105 3.61 -0.90 -9.85
N THR A 106 2.85 -0.48 -10.85
CA THR A 106 3.26 -0.68 -12.24
C THR A 106 4.49 0.15 -12.60
N GLU A 107 4.64 1.37 -12.10
CA GLU A 107 5.87 2.17 -12.24
C GLU A 107 7.06 1.50 -11.54
N PHE A 108 6.86 0.99 -10.32
CA PHE A 108 7.91 0.25 -9.62
C PHE A 108 8.35 -1.00 -10.40
N ILE A 109 7.40 -1.77 -10.93
CA ILE A 109 7.66 -2.99 -11.69
C ILE A 109 8.32 -2.70 -13.03
N THR A 110 7.98 -1.59 -13.70
CA THR A 110 8.48 -1.25 -15.04
C THR A 110 9.70 -0.32 -15.04
N GLY A 111 9.96 0.36 -13.92
CA GLY A 111 10.99 1.42 -13.83
C GLY A 111 12.45 0.97 -13.99
N PHE A 112 12.73 -0.33 -13.98
CA PHE A 112 14.08 -0.89 -14.12
C PHE A 112 14.22 -1.75 -15.38
N ASP A 113 14.26 -1.13 -16.56
CA ASP A 113 14.50 -1.77 -17.87
C ASP A 113 13.59 -2.99 -18.17
N HIS A 114 12.37 -3.00 -17.66
CA HIS A 114 11.40 -4.10 -17.79
C HIS A 114 11.91 -5.48 -17.30
N LEU A 115 13.09 -5.56 -16.68
CA LEU A 115 13.62 -6.81 -16.15
C LEU A 115 12.77 -7.34 -15.02
N LEU A 116 12.38 -6.44 -14.09
CA LEU A 116 11.53 -6.80 -12.96
C LEU A 116 10.13 -7.17 -13.45
N PHE A 117 9.59 -6.44 -14.44
CA PHE A 117 8.31 -6.77 -15.07
C PHE A 117 8.32 -8.19 -15.63
N ASN A 118 9.32 -8.53 -16.47
CA ASN A 118 9.43 -9.86 -17.03
C ASN A 118 9.66 -10.94 -15.96
N THR A 119 10.42 -10.64 -14.92
CA THR A 119 10.63 -11.57 -13.80
C THR A 119 9.32 -11.88 -13.11
N ILE A 120 8.51 -10.88 -12.83
CA ILE A 120 7.21 -11.02 -12.15
C ILE A 120 6.23 -11.77 -13.05
N THR A 121 6.05 -11.34 -14.29
CA THR A 121 5.03 -11.92 -15.19
C THR A 121 5.37 -13.35 -15.61
N ASN A 122 6.64 -13.69 -15.81
CA ASN A 122 7.09 -15.05 -16.14
C ASN A 122 7.06 -16.02 -14.95
N ASN A 123 6.90 -15.53 -13.72
CA ASN A 123 6.82 -16.35 -12.51
C ASN A 123 5.57 -15.97 -11.71
N TRP A 124 4.44 -15.79 -12.40
CA TRP A 124 3.19 -15.34 -11.80
C TRP A 124 2.62 -16.32 -10.77
N ASP A 125 2.96 -17.59 -10.85
CA ASP A 125 2.67 -18.62 -9.85
C ASP A 125 3.22 -18.29 -8.44
N ILE A 126 4.30 -17.51 -8.38
CA ILE A 126 4.88 -17.02 -7.13
C ILE A 126 4.45 -15.58 -6.88
N TRP A 127 4.65 -14.70 -7.86
CA TRP A 127 4.43 -13.27 -7.66
C TRP A 127 2.97 -12.87 -7.60
N GLY A 128 2.07 -13.58 -8.30
CA GLY A 128 0.64 -13.30 -8.25
C GLY A 128 0.05 -13.42 -6.84
N PRO A 129 0.22 -14.57 -6.15
CA PRO A 129 -0.22 -14.70 -4.76
C PRO A 129 0.47 -13.75 -3.78
N LEU A 130 1.76 -13.46 -3.98
CA LEU A 130 2.50 -12.47 -3.18
C LEU A 130 1.90 -11.06 -3.32
N LEU A 131 1.68 -10.62 -4.57
CA LEU A 131 1.21 -9.27 -4.86
C LEU A 131 -0.29 -9.10 -4.59
N LEU A 132 -1.12 -10.05 -4.98
CA LEU A 132 -2.58 -9.90 -4.88
C LEU A 132 -3.15 -10.30 -3.52
N PHE A 133 -2.54 -11.28 -2.85
CA PHE A 133 -3.07 -11.86 -1.61
C PHE A 133 -2.12 -11.72 -0.42
N HIS A 134 -0.96 -11.07 -0.61
CA HIS A 134 0.08 -10.87 0.41
C HIS A 134 0.52 -12.16 1.09
N LYS A 135 0.48 -13.26 0.36
CA LYS A 135 0.93 -14.56 0.85
C LYS A 135 2.45 -14.55 1.03
N HIS A 136 2.91 -15.15 2.12
CA HIS A 136 4.33 -15.47 2.22
C HIS A 136 4.66 -16.60 1.23
N TYR A 137 5.82 -16.53 0.56
CA TYR A 137 6.18 -17.49 -0.51
C TYR A 137 6.16 -18.96 -0.07
N LEU A 138 6.39 -19.26 1.24
CA LEU A 138 6.31 -20.61 1.80
C LEU A 138 4.87 -21.06 2.11
N GLU A 139 3.89 -20.18 1.99
CA GLU A 139 2.47 -20.42 2.33
C GLU A 139 1.57 -20.41 1.10
N ILE A 140 2.16 -20.26 -0.10
CA ILE A 140 1.41 -20.25 -1.35
C ILE A 140 0.86 -21.65 -1.60
N SER A 141 -0.45 -21.74 -1.71
CA SER A 141 -1.16 -22.96 -2.08
C SER A 141 -1.45 -23.01 -3.59
N GLU A 142 -1.77 -24.18 -4.12
CA GLU A 142 -2.21 -24.32 -5.51
C GLU A 142 -3.50 -23.51 -5.80
N ASP A 143 -4.40 -23.40 -4.84
CA ASP A 143 -5.61 -22.57 -4.94
C ASP A 143 -5.27 -21.07 -5.04
N ASP A 144 -4.29 -20.60 -4.29
CA ASP A 144 -3.81 -19.21 -4.40
C ASP A 144 -3.24 -18.92 -5.80
N VAL A 145 -2.48 -19.86 -6.35
CA VAL A 145 -1.93 -19.76 -7.71
C VAL A 145 -3.05 -19.69 -8.75
N GLN A 146 -4.02 -20.59 -8.68
CA GLN A 146 -5.16 -20.61 -9.61
C GLN A 146 -5.96 -19.29 -9.55
N LYS A 147 -6.22 -18.79 -8.34
CA LYS A 147 -6.90 -17.51 -8.14
C LYS A 147 -6.10 -16.35 -8.71
N ALA A 148 -4.79 -16.33 -8.53
CA ALA A 148 -3.93 -15.28 -9.06
C ALA A 148 -3.94 -15.25 -10.61
N TYR A 149 -3.90 -16.40 -11.27
CA TYR A 149 -4.04 -16.48 -12.72
C TYR A 149 -5.44 -16.08 -13.19
N TYR A 150 -6.48 -16.46 -12.47
CA TYR A 150 -7.85 -16.04 -12.78
C TYR A 150 -7.99 -14.50 -12.74
N VAL A 151 -7.43 -13.86 -11.72
CA VAL A 151 -7.44 -12.39 -11.60
C VAL A 151 -6.66 -11.76 -12.76
N LEU A 152 -5.46 -12.27 -13.07
CA LEU A 152 -4.65 -11.76 -14.17
C LEU A 152 -5.38 -11.86 -15.51
N GLU A 153 -5.97 -13.01 -15.81
CA GLU A 153 -6.74 -13.23 -17.05
C GLU A 153 -7.99 -12.34 -17.11
N HIS A 154 -8.65 -12.10 -15.97
CA HIS A 154 -9.80 -11.23 -15.90
C HIS A 154 -9.48 -9.80 -16.34
N TYR A 155 -8.36 -9.24 -15.89
CA TYR A 155 -7.98 -7.87 -16.22
C TYR A 155 -7.25 -7.76 -17.57
N CYS A 156 -6.32 -8.66 -17.84
CA CYS A 156 -5.47 -8.60 -19.03
C CYS A 156 -6.04 -9.34 -20.25
N GLY A 157 -7.06 -10.19 -20.05
CA GLY A 157 -7.61 -11.04 -21.13
C GLY A 157 -6.67 -12.18 -21.56
N THR A 158 -5.53 -12.33 -20.91
CA THR A 158 -4.51 -13.33 -21.18
C THR A 158 -3.64 -13.55 -19.94
N VAL A 159 -2.99 -14.71 -19.87
CA VAL A 159 -1.96 -15.00 -18.87
C VAL A 159 -0.55 -14.67 -19.37
N ASP A 160 -0.39 -14.52 -20.70
CA ASP A 160 0.87 -14.14 -21.35
C ASP A 160 0.96 -12.60 -21.40
N VAL A 161 1.26 -11.99 -20.26
CA VAL A 161 1.25 -10.55 -20.09
C VAL A 161 2.55 -9.92 -20.58
N THR A 162 2.39 -8.86 -21.38
CA THR A 162 3.47 -8.02 -21.89
C THR A 162 3.31 -6.58 -21.40
N THR A 163 4.25 -5.71 -21.73
CA THR A 163 4.17 -4.28 -21.40
C THR A 163 2.95 -3.58 -22.01
N ASP A 164 2.33 -4.13 -23.04
CA ASP A 164 1.10 -3.59 -23.63
C ASP A 164 -0.10 -3.73 -22.68
N HIS A 165 0.01 -4.57 -21.65
CA HIS A 165 -1.04 -4.79 -20.65
C HIS A 165 -0.84 -3.94 -19.37
N ILE A 166 0.08 -2.98 -19.35
CA ILE A 166 0.39 -2.16 -18.17
C ILE A 166 -0.86 -1.43 -17.66
N VAL A 167 -1.71 -0.92 -18.55
CA VAL A 167 -2.97 -0.24 -18.17
C VAL A 167 -3.87 -1.19 -17.40
N ASN A 168 -4.05 -2.40 -17.90
CA ASN A 168 -4.86 -3.45 -17.28
C ASN A 168 -4.31 -3.89 -15.92
N MET A 169 -2.97 -4.03 -15.82
CA MET A 169 -2.32 -4.32 -14.54
C MET A 169 -2.46 -3.15 -13.55
N THR A 170 -2.41 -1.92 -14.03
CA THR A 170 -2.67 -0.74 -13.19
C THR A 170 -4.08 -0.76 -12.62
N GLU A 171 -5.08 -1.12 -13.43
CA GLU A 171 -6.46 -1.28 -12.96
C GLU A 171 -6.57 -2.41 -11.93
N MET A 172 -6.00 -3.57 -12.24
CA MET A 172 -5.95 -4.70 -11.32
C MET A 172 -5.34 -4.33 -9.95
N PHE A 173 -4.23 -3.62 -9.94
CA PHE A 173 -3.61 -3.17 -8.68
C PHE A 173 -4.39 -2.03 -8.02
N THR A 174 -5.03 -1.15 -8.77
CA THR A 174 -5.94 -0.14 -8.21
C THR A 174 -7.06 -0.80 -7.41
N ASP A 175 -7.70 -1.79 -8.00
CA ASP A 175 -8.80 -2.49 -7.37
C ASP A 175 -8.35 -3.31 -6.17
N SER A 176 -7.30 -4.12 -6.32
CA SER A 176 -6.84 -5.02 -5.25
C SER A 176 -6.24 -4.29 -4.05
N TYR A 177 -5.44 -3.24 -4.29
CA TYR A 177 -4.70 -2.56 -3.22
C TYR A 177 -5.47 -1.41 -2.58
N PHE A 178 -6.41 -0.80 -3.29
CA PHE A 178 -7.07 0.42 -2.83
C PHE A 178 -8.60 0.29 -2.78
N LEU A 179 -9.25 0.01 -3.91
CA LEU A 179 -10.71 0.08 -3.98
C LEU A 179 -11.38 -1.04 -3.19
N TYR A 180 -10.82 -2.25 -3.20
CA TYR A 180 -11.36 -3.35 -2.41
C TYR A 180 -11.43 -3.00 -0.92
N GLY A 181 -10.36 -2.45 -0.36
CA GLY A 181 -10.32 -2.06 1.05
C GLY A 181 -11.31 -0.94 1.40
N ILE A 182 -11.46 0.05 0.51
CA ILE A 182 -12.43 1.14 0.68
C ILE A 182 -13.86 0.58 0.66
N THR A 183 -14.20 -0.21 -0.36
CA THR A 183 -15.53 -0.79 -0.53
C THR A 183 -15.89 -1.70 0.63
N LYS A 184 -14.96 -2.56 1.05
CA LYS A 184 -15.14 -3.44 2.19
C LYS A 184 -15.40 -2.65 3.49
N TYR A 185 -14.66 -1.55 3.72
CA TYR A 185 -14.90 -0.70 4.88
C TYR A 185 -16.31 -0.10 4.86
N ILE A 186 -16.75 0.40 3.70
CA ILE A 186 -18.08 1.01 3.55
C ILE A 186 -19.17 -0.04 3.81
N ASP A 187 -19.13 -1.15 3.09
CA ASP A 187 -20.23 -2.11 3.05
C ASP A 187 -20.30 -2.98 4.32
N ASP A 188 -19.16 -3.49 4.76
CA ASP A 188 -19.13 -4.46 5.85
C ASP A 188 -19.11 -3.81 7.24
N TYR A 189 -18.60 -2.56 7.35
CA TYR A 189 -18.37 -1.95 8.65
C TYR A 189 -19.12 -0.62 8.84
N HIS A 190 -18.91 0.38 7.96
CA HIS A 190 -19.54 1.68 8.16
C HIS A 190 -21.06 1.59 8.11
N LEU A 191 -21.63 0.99 7.06
CA LEU A 191 -23.08 0.84 6.93
C LEU A 191 -23.70 -0.03 8.02
N LYS A 192 -22.93 -0.93 8.61
CA LYS A 192 -23.40 -1.82 9.69
C LYS A 192 -23.41 -1.15 11.05
N TYR A 193 -22.42 -0.34 11.36
CA TYR A 193 -22.18 0.15 12.72
C TYR A 193 -22.39 1.65 12.90
N SER A 194 -22.39 2.44 11.83
CA SER A 194 -22.56 3.90 11.88
C SER A 194 -23.87 4.34 11.23
N SER A 195 -24.51 5.35 11.84
CA SER A 195 -25.64 6.08 11.22
C SER A 195 -25.20 7.41 10.62
N LYS A 196 -23.92 7.74 10.69
CA LYS A 196 -23.37 8.99 10.15
C LYS A 196 -23.14 8.87 8.66
N PRO A 197 -23.26 9.97 7.90
CA PRO A 197 -22.97 9.95 6.48
C PRO A 197 -21.51 9.64 6.21
N LEU A 198 -21.30 8.89 5.11
CA LEU A 198 -20.00 8.69 4.51
C LEU A 198 -20.06 9.22 3.07
N TYR A 199 -19.08 10.02 2.72
CA TYR A 199 -18.92 10.59 1.39
C TYR A 199 -17.70 9.95 0.73
N GLN A 200 -17.88 9.42 -0.49
CA GLN A 200 -16.79 8.84 -1.27
C GLN A 200 -16.51 9.72 -2.50
N TYR A 201 -15.24 9.95 -2.78
CA TYR A 201 -14.81 10.62 -4.01
C TYR A 201 -13.77 9.79 -4.77
N ILE A 202 -13.71 9.99 -6.09
CA ILE A 202 -12.63 9.51 -6.94
C ILE A 202 -11.98 10.75 -7.58
N ASN A 203 -10.71 10.97 -7.26
CA ASN A 203 -9.95 12.02 -7.88
C ASN A 203 -9.54 11.56 -9.29
N SER A 204 -10.11 12.22 -10.29
CA SER A 204 -9.79 11.98 -11.70
C SER A 204 -9.09 13.18 -12.35
N TYR A 205 -8.58 14.12 -11.55
CA TYR A 205 -7.84 15.27 -12.07
C TYR A 205 -6.58 14.81 -12.81
N HIS A 206 -6.36 15.38 -13.97
CA HIS A 206 -5.21 15.16 -14.82
C HIS A 206 -4.43 16.48 -14.99
N ASN A 207 -3.12 16.42 -14.82
CA ASN A 207 -2.24 17.56 -15.06
C ASN A 207 -1.22 17.20 -16.15
N GLU A 208 -1.34 17.83 -17.31
CA GLU A 208 -0.48 17.58 -18.48
C GLU A 208 1.00 17.96 -18.25
N GLU A 209 1.29 18.86 -17.29
CA GLU A 209 2.67 19.28 -16.98
C GLU A 209 3.49 18.20 -16.25
N TYR A 210 2.83 17.21 -15.65
CA TYR A 210 3.47 16.17 -14.84
C TYR A 210 3.20 14.77 -15.41
N GLN A 211 3.26 14.63 -16.71
CA GLN A 211 3.28 13.30 -17.33
C GLN A 211 4.63 12.65 -17.01
N VAL A 212 4.62 11.56 -16.23
CA VAL A 212 5.77 10.68 -16.18
C VAL A 212 5.83 10.00 -17.53
N SER A 213 6.79 10.46 -18.36
CA SER A 213 7.00 9.94 -19.70
C SER A 213 7.58 8.53 -19.62
N HIS A 214 6.73 7.53 -19.47
CA HIS A 214 7.06 6.20 -19.93
C HIS A 214 6.52 6.07 -21.34
N SER A 215 7.43 5.91 -22.28
CA SER A 215 7.25 5.73 -23.70
C SER A 215 5.91 5.07 -24.05
N ASP A 216 5.10 5.80 -24.81
CA ASP A 216 3.98 5.32 -25.63
C ASP A 216 2.72 4.76 -24.93
N THR A 217 2.57 4.87 -23.63
CA THR A 217 1.29 4.54 -22.98
C THR A 217 0.69 5.77 -22.32
N ASP A 218 -0.54 6.12 -22.69
CA ASP A 218 -1.35 7.20 -22.10
C ASP A 218 -1.77 6.91 -20.62
N ILE A 219 -0.91 6.28 -19.84
CA ILE A 219 -1.15 6.06 -18.42
C ILE A 219 -0.82 7.35 -17.68
N GLU A 220 -1.85 8.07 -17.35
CA GLU A 220 -1.78 9.26 -16.55
C GLU A 220 -1.37 8.92 -15.11
N SER A 221 -0.12 9.20 -14.74
CA SER A 221 0.39 8.97 -13.40
C SER A 221 -0.15 10.01 -12.43
N ARG A 222 -1.09 9.62 -11.57
CA ARG A 222 -1.78 10.56 -10.65
C ARG A 222 -1.39 10.39 -9.20
N HIS A 223 -0.86 9.26 -8.83
CA HIS A 223 -0.45 9.01 -7.44
C HIS A 223 0.79 9.82 -7.04
N CYS A 224 1.80 9.87 -7.91
CA CYS A 224 3.02 10.66 -7.67
C CYS A 224 2.77 12.17 -7.61
N LEU A 225 1.71 12.67 -8.25
CA LEU A 225 1.36 14.10 -8.20
C LEU A 225 0.88 14.55 -6.83
N VAL A 226 0.00 13.80 -6.20
CA VAL A 226 -0.50 14.14 -4.86
C VAL A 226 0.63 14.06 -3.84
N LEU A 227 1.51 13.06 -3.95
CA LEU A 227 2.71 12.97 -3.10
C LEU A 227 3.73 14.06 -3.43
N ALA A 228 3.96 14.39 -4.70
CA ALA A 228 4.86 15.47 -5.11
C ALA A 228 4.33 16.85 -4.73
N GLU A 229 3.02 17.08 -4.83
CA GLU A 229 2.39 18.33 -4.36
C GLU A 229 2.40 18.44 -2.84
N LEU A 230 2.25 17.34 -2.12
CA LEU A 230 2.36 17.31 -0.66
C LEU A 230 3.82 17.41 -0.16
N LEU A 231 4.78 16.89 -0.93
CA LEU A 231 6.20 16.93 -0.58
C LEU A 231 6.93 18.15 -1.15
N HIS A 232 6.52 18.66 -2.30
CA HIS A 232 6.97 19.95 -2.83
C HIS A 232 6.05 21.05 -2.35
N LEU A 233 6.32 21.56 -1.18
CA LEU A 233 5.92 22.90 -0.73
C LEU A 233 6.53 23.93 -1.68
N SER A 234 6.07 23.95 -2.93
CA SER A 234 6.42 25.01 -3.87
C SER A 234 5.56 26.23 -3.59
N PRO A 235 6.15 27.42 -3.39
CA PRO A 235 5.40 28.61 -2.99
C PRO A 235 4.54 29.24 -4.11
N HIS A 236 4.23 28.52 -5.18
CA HIS A 236 3.56 29.07 -6.36
C HIS A 236 2.23 28.43 -6.77
N VAL A 237 1.57 27.66 -5.94
CA VAL A 237 0.21 27.21 -6.26
C VAL A 237 -0.82 28.10 -5.60
N SER A 238 -1.17 29.19 -6.30
CA SER A 238 -2.31 30.06 -6.01
C SER A 238 -3.54 29.69 -6.86
N GLN A 239 -3.96 28.42 -6.87
CA GLN A 239 -5.27 28.06 -7.40
C GLN A 239 -5.85 26.90 -6.60
N THR A 240 -6.82 27.22 -5.76
CA THR A 240 -7.69 26.24 -5.12
C THR A 240 -8.51 25.50 -6.19
N PRO A 241 -8.51 24.14 -6.19
CA PRO A 241 -9.42 23.40 -7.05
C PRO A 241 -10.87 23.72 -6.66
N ARG A 242 -11.68 24.11 -7.63
CA ARG A 242 -13.13 24.24 -7.41
C ARG A 242 -13.72 22.83 -7.43
N CYS A 243 -14.32 22.43 -6.32
CA CYS A 243 -15.23 21.30 -6.33
C CYS A 243 -16.49 21.69 -7.13
N GLU A 244 -16.68 21.11 -8.29
CA GLU A 244 -17.96 21.21 -8.98
C GLU A 244 -18.91 20.20 -8.37
N SER A 245 -20.04 20.72 -7.88
CA SER A 245 -21.14 19.93 -7.35
C SER A 245 -21.84 19.19 -8.50
N TRP A 246 -21.85 17.88 -8.46
CA TRP A 246 -22.71 17.08 -9.30
C TRP A 246 -24.12 17.11 -8.74
N GLY A 247 -25.07 17.62 -9.53
CA GLY A 247 -26.49 17.57 -9.29
C GLY A 247 -27.09 16.22 -9.69
#